data_058661386dcfb58666e4733e750abc04
#
_entry.id   058661386dcfb58666e4733e750abc04
#
_cell.length_a   1.000
_cell.length_b   1.000
_cell.length_c   1.000
_cell.angle_alpha   90.00
_cell.angle_beta   90.00
_cell.angle_gamma   90.00
#
_symmetry.space_group_name_H-M   'P 1'
#
loop_
_entity.id
_entity.type
_entity.pdbx_description
1 polymer ?
#
loop_
_entity_poly.entity_id
_entity_poly.type
_entity_poly.pdbx_seq_one_letter_code
_entity_poly.pdbx_strand_id
1 'polypeptide(L)' 'LVINEMNPLNGKCEYIKAIIFIKLGDNIGACPLLKTAIDSGHSPAITYYEQNCNK' A
#
# COMPACT_ATOMS: atom_id res chain seq x y z
N LEU A 1 20.87 -10.76 -1.99
CA LEU A 1 20.44 -10.42 -2.24
C LEU A 1 19.92 -9.77 -3.32
N VAL A 2 20.22 -9.84 -4.20
CA VAL A 2 19.87 -9.19 -5.17
C VAL A 2 18.65 -9.36 -5.78
N ILE A 3 17.97 -10.21 -5.54
CA ILE A 3 16.79 -10.41 -6.06
C ILE A 3 15.80 -9.53 -5.68
N ASN A 4 16.06 -8.56 -5.06
CA ASN A 4 15.08 -7.72 -4.52
C ASN A 4 14.19 -7.09 -5.51
N GLU A 5 14.68 -6.81 -6.67
CA GLU A 5 13.84 -6.16 -7.61
C GLU A 5 12.74 -7.08 -8.04
N MET A 6 12.93 -8.35 -7.91
CA MET A 6 11.91 -9.26 -8.29
C MET A 6 11.10 -9.68 -7.11
N ASN A 7 11.32 -9.05 -6.03
CA ASN A 7 10.70 -9.46 -4.80
C ASN A 7 9.21 -9.30 -4.87
N PRO A 8 8.44 -10.33 -4.70
CA PRO A 8 7.00 -10.23 -4.72
C PRO A 8 6.45 -9.46 -3.54
N LEU A 9 7.31 -9.14 -2.58
CA LEU A 9 6.87 -8.34 -1.47
C LEU A 9 6.97 -6.86 -1.77
N ASN A 10 7.48 -6.51 -2.96
CA ASN A 10 7.52 -5.13 -3.33
C ASN A 10 6.11 -4.61 -3.31
N GLY A 11 5.85 -3.51 -2.72
CA GLY A 11 4.52 -2.97 -2.62
C GLY A 11 3.73 -3.58 -1.48
N LYS A 12 4.01 -4.81 -1.11
CA LYS A 12 3.28 -5.44 -0.04
C LYS A 12 3.64 -4.81 1.30
N CYS A 13 4.88 -4.42 1.48
CA CYS A 13 5.28 -3.76 2.72
C CYS A 13 4.52 -2.45 2.89
N GLU A 14 4.43 -1.66 1.84
CA GLU A 14 3.68 -0.42 1.90
C GLU A 14 2.21 -0.69 2.12
N TYR A 15 1.70 -1.73 1.49
CA TYR A 15 0.31 -2.11 1.64
C TYR A 15 0.01 -2.45 3.11
N ILE A 16 0.87 -3.25 3.74
CA ILE A 16 0.68 -3.64 5.13
C ILE A 16 0.76 -2.41 6.04
N LYS A 17 1.74 -1.54 5.80
CA LYS A 17 1.86 -0.33 6.59
C LYS A 17 0.62 0.53 6.45
N ALA A 18 0.07 0.61 5.25
CA ALA A 18 -1.12 1.39 5.02
C ALA A 18 -2.30 0.84 5.80
N ILE A 19 -2.43 -0.48 5.83
CA ILE A 19 -3.51 -1.10 6.59
C ILE A 19 -3.40 -0.77 8.07
N ILE A 20 -2.18 -0.79 8.59
CA ILE A 20 -1.96 -0.45 9.99
C ILE A 20 -2.39 1.00 10.24
N PHE A 21 -2.03 1.92 9.35
CA PHE A 21 -2.42 3.31 9.49
C PHE A 21 -3.94 3.46 9.46
N ILE A 22 -4.60 2.71 8.57
CA ILE A 22 -6.05 2.75 8.48
C ILE A 22 -6.67 2.27 9.79
N LYS A 23 -6.13 1.22 10.36
CA LYS A 23 -6.65 0.71 11.61
C LYS A 23 -6.45 1.69 12.77
N LEU A 24 -5.44 2.54 12.67
CA LEU A 24 -5.20 3.55 13.67
C LEU A 24 -6.01 4.81 13.38
N GLY A 25 -6.77 4.81 12.30
CA GLY A 25 -7.59 5.96 11.96
C GLY A 25 -6.85 7.00 11.14
N ASP A 26 -5.65 6.68 10.65
CA ASP A 26 -4.85 7.65 9.92
C ASP A 26 -4.91 7.36 8.43
N ASN A 27 -6.06 7.62 7.84
CA ASN A 27 -6.21 7.37 6.41
C ASN A 27 -5.33 8.29 5.58
N ILE A 28 -5.08 9.49 6.06
CA ILE A 28 -4.24 10.41 5.33
C ILE A 28 -2.83 9.87 5.21
N GLY A 29 -2.31 9.28 6.27
CA GLY A 29 -0.99 8.68 6.22
C GLY A 29 -0.97 7.41 5.38
N ALA A 30 -2.10 6.72 5.28
CA ALA A 30 -2.16 5.50 4.51
C ALA A 30 -2.20 5.75 3.00
N CYS A 31 -2.77 6.87 2.57
CA CYS A 31 -2.94 7.13 1.15
C CYS A 31 -1.64 7.07 0.34
N PRO A 32 -0.58 7.76 0.74
CA PRO A 32 0.66 7.68 -0.03
C PRO A 32 1.25 6.28 -0.03
N LEU A 33 1.08 5.54 1.06
CA LEU A 33 1.57 4.18 1.12
C LEU A 33 0.81 3.30 0.15
N LEU A 34 -0.51 3.45 0.09
CA LEU A 34 -1.31 2.68 -0.84
C LEU A 34 -0.95 3.02 -2.29
N LYS A 35 -0.71 4.29 -2.55
CA LYS A 35 -0.34 4.68 -3.89
C LYS A 35 0.99 4.06 -4.30
N THR A 36 1.95 4.04 -3.39
CA THR A 36 3.23 3.41 -3.65
C THR A 36 3.04 1.92 -3.91
N ALA A 37 2.18 1.27 -3.13
CA ALA A 37 1.93 -0.14 -3.33
C ALA A 37 1.31 -0.40 -4.70
N ILE A 38 0.39 0.46 -5.13
CA ILE A 38 -0.23 0.31 -6.45
C ILE A 38 0.82 0.48 -7.54
N ASP A 39 1.69 1.47 -7.38
CA ASP A 39 2.74 1.72 -8.36
C ASP A 39 3.68 0.53 -8.45
N SER A 40 3.83 -0.20 -7.37
CA SER A 40 4.68 -1.39 -7.36
C SER A 40 3.97 -2.62 -7.90
N GLY A 41 2.70 -2.49 -8.24
CA GLY A 41 1.97 -3.59 -8.83
C GLY A 41 1.13 -4.40 -7.86
N HIS A 42 0.93 -3.91 -6.65
CA HIS A 42 0.15 -4.67 -5.67
C HIS A 42 -1.32 -4.33 -5.83
N SER A 43 -2.03 -5.11 -6.60
CA SER A 43 -3.43 -4.85 -6.93
C SER A 43 -4.36 -4.68 -5.74
N PRO A 44 -4.23 -5.48 -4.67
CA PRO A 44 -5.16 -5.31 -3.56
C PRO A 44 -5.14 -3.90 -2.96
N ALA A 45 -4.04 -3.18 -3.12
CA ALA A 45 -3.96 -1.83 -2.59
C ALA A 45 -4.93 -0.89 -3.29
N ILE A 46 -5.32 -1.20 -4.51
CA ILE A 46 -6.23 -0.35 -5.25
C ILE A 46 -7.57 -0.26 -4.52
N THR A 47 -8.08 -1.39 -4.06
CA THR A 47 -9.35 -1.43 -3.34
C THR A 47 -9.30 -0.55 -2.10
N TYR A 48 -8.23 -0.71 -1.32
CA TYR A 48 -8.10 0.09 -0.11
C TYR A 48 -7.94 1.56 -0.44
N TYR A 49 -7.21 1.86 -1.50
CA TYR A 49 -7.01 3.25 -1.89
C TYR A 49 -8.36 3.88 -2.25
N GLU A 50 -9.16 3.17 -3.01
CA GLU A 50 -10.46 3.69 -3.42
C GLU A 50 -11.39 3.85 -2.23
N GLN A 51 -11.34 2.94 -1.30
CA GLN A 51 -12.22 3.00 -0.15
C GLN A 51 -11.83 4.07 0.84
N ASN A 52 -10.55 4.34 0.97
CA ASN A 52 -10.08 5.22 2.02
C ASN A 52 -9.50 6.54 1.54
N CYS A 53 -9.09 6.62 0.31
CA CYS A 53 -8.44 7.80 -0.20
C CYS A 53 -9.20 8.49 -1.31
N ASN A 54 -9.95 7.74 -2.07
CA ASN A 54 -10.62 8.31 -3.21
C ASN A 54 -12.09 8.56 -2.87
N LYS A 55 -12.33 9.36 -1.91
CA LYS A 55 -13.71 9.62 -1.53
C LYS A 55 -14.17 11.00 -1.96
#